data_d848fa7579c242f7fe271caa8df993d5
#
_entry.id   d848fa7579c242f7fe271caa8df993d5
#
_cell.length_a   1.000
_cell.length_b   1.000
_cell.length_c   1.000
_cell.angle_alpha   90.00
_cell.angle_beta   90.00
_cell.angle_gamma   90.00
#
_symmetry.space_group_name_H-M   'P 1'
#
loop_
_entity.id
_entity.type
_entity.pdbx_description
1 polymer ?
#
loop_
_entity_poly.entity_id
_entity_poly.type
_entity_poly.pdbx_seq_one_letter_code
_entity_poly.pdbx_strand_id
1 'polypeptide(L)'
;MTIFEGRNQIAYSYGRFGYTRNSGKTWHGGIDVVGVDSSMIRAVVAGIVVFSGIVTNKTDRTWEWGYYVCIQGNDGRFYYYCHMAQAPVVRTGQSVNAGAAIGIMGNTGNAAGGYKHCHFEVRTARRASAAINPAPYCGCENRVGTYGPVSIKPLSSEASIINIGPASTGDVKMLQNLAASLQLGCTVADNVLSIGPMTPGDQVAVLTMADKLMLPAAQAIRRKIIAVTADSLRVRSGPGTDDFKQVDSVKAGQKFEVIDECDGWYFVETDGLDGWISAEYVRVVA
;
A
#
# COMPACT_ATOMS: atom_id res chain seq x y z
N MET A 1 -0.78 -9.15 9.24
CA MET A 1 -1.65 -9.76 8.21
C MET A 1 -2.15 -8.67 7.27
N THR A 2 -2.33 -8.94 5.98
CA THR A 2 -2.76 -7.96 4.97
C THR A 2 -4.24 -8.15 4.62
N ILE A 3 -4.87 -7.09 4.11
CA ILE A 3 -6.30 -7.11 3.69
C ILE A 3 -6.48 -8.02 2.46
N PHE A 4 -5.52 -7.99 1.54
CA PHE A 4 -5.52 -8.83 0.35
C PHE A 4 -4.34 -9.79 0.39
N GLU A 5 -4.49 -10.94 -0.23
CA GLU A 5 -3.39 -11.85 -0.48
C GLU A 5 -2.45 -11.25 -1.52
N GLY A 6 -1.13 -11.39 -1.31
CA GLY A 6 -0.15 -10.74 -2.18
C GLY A 6 0.04 -9.26 -1.86
N ARG A 7 0.26 -8.45 -2.89
CA ARG A 7 0.56 -7.02 -2.77
C ARG A 7 -0.70 -6.21 -2.48
N ASN A 8 -0.55 -5.25 -1.58
CA ASN A 8 -1.55 -4.26 -1.22
C ASN A 8 -1.01 -2.87 -1.55
N GLN A 9 -1.81 -1.99 -2.14
CA GLN A 9 -1.37 -0.68 -2.60
C GLN A 9 -2.23 0.43 -2.01
N ILE A 10 -1.59 1.48 -1.51
CA ILE A 10 -2.23 2.79 -1.31
C ILE A 10 -1.87 3.63 -2.53
N ALA A 11 -2.80 3.73 -3.48
CA ALA A 11 -2.54 4.27 -4.81
C ALA A 11 -2.44 5.81 -4.83
N TYR A 12 -3.07 6.49 -3.87
CA TYR A 12 -3.20 7.95 -3.90
C TYR A 12 -2.95 8.57 -2.54
N SER A 13 -2.41 9.79 -2.52
CA SER A 13 -2.14 10.54 -1.29
C SER A 13 -3.40 10.80 -0.46
N TYR A 14 -4.54 11.01 -1.11
CA TYR A 14 -5.83 11.19 -0.44
C TYR A 14 -6.42 9.89 0.13
N GLY A 15 -5.90 8.72 -0.24
CA GLY A 15 -6.25 7.42 0.34
C GLY A 15 -5.59 7.13 1.68
N ARG A 16 -4.68 7.98 2.15
CA ARG A 16 -4.01 7.85 3.45
C ARG A 16 -4.93 8.28 4.59
N PHE A 17 -4.67 7.76 5.78
CA PHE A 17 -5.34 8.19 7.01
C PHE A 17 -4.90 9.60 7.44
N GLY A 18 -5.83 10.39 7.94
CA GLY A 18 -5.57 11.72 8.47
C GLY A 18 -6.13 12.84 7.60
N TYR A 19 -5.57 14.05 7.73
CA TYR A 19 -5.94 15.19 6.89
C TYR A 19 -5.27 15.09 5.51
N THR A 20 -5.84 14.28 4.63
CA THR A 20 -5.24 13.93 3.34
C THR A 20 -6.13 14.26 2.14
N ARG A 21 -7.42 14.55 2.37
CA ARG A 21 -8.40 14.87 1.34
C ARG A 21 -8.58 16.37 1.20
N ASN A 22 -9.03 16.82 0.01
CA ASN A 22 -9.28 18.24 -0.28
C ASN A 22 -8.08 19.14 0.08
N SER A 23 -6.88 18.78 -0.43
CA SER A 23 -5.62 19.47 -0.16
C SER A 23 -5.31 19.59 1.34
N GLY A 24 -5.49 18.50 2.08
CA GLY A 24 -5.20 18.45 3.52
C GLY A 24 -6.27 19.09 4.44
N LYS A 25 -7.40 19.52 3.88
CA LYS A 25 -8.46 20.19 4.66
C LYS A 25 -9.51 19.24 5.22
N THR A 26 -9.62 18.02 4.67
CA THR A 26 -10.65 17.07 5.05
C THR A 26 -10.03 15.81 5.63
N TRP A 27 -10.58 15.38 6.76
CA TRP A 27 -10.16 14.20 7.49
C TRP A 27 -10.61 12.93 6.75
N HIS A 28 -9.71 11.97 6.62
CA HIS A 28 -9.96 10.61 6.17
C HIS A 28 -9.78 9.63 7.33
N GLY A 29 -10.87 8.98 7.75
CA GLY A 29 -10.90 8.12 8.96
C GLY A 29 -10.30 6.73 8.77
N GLY A 30 -9.85 6.39 7.57
CA GLY A 30 -9.28 5.11 7.21
C GLY A 30 -8.13 5.23 6.21
N ILE A 31 -7.81 4.12 5.59
CA ILE A 31 -6.92 4.04 4.42
C ILE A 31 -7.62 3.34 3.28
N ASP A 32 -7.39 3.79 2.04
CA ASP A 32 -7.95 3.21 0.83
C ASP A 32 -6.90 2.25 0.23
N VAL A 33 -7.16 0.94 0.36
CA VAL A 33 -6.21 -0.10 -0.03
C VAL A 33 -6.71 -0.84 -1.27
N VAL A 34 -5.87 -0.97 -2.28
CA VAL A 34 -6.10 -1.74 -3.50
C VAL A 34 -5.37 -3.07 -3.39
N GLY A 35 -6.06 -4.16 -3.65
CA GLY A 35 -5.45 -5.47 -3.83
C GLY A 35 -4.89 -5.59 -5.25
N VAL A 36 -3.56 -5.70 -5.37
CA VAL A 36 -2.88 -5.77 -6.67
C VAL A 36 -2.98 -7.18 -7.27
N ASP A 37 -2.76 -8.20 -6.46
CA ASP A 37 -2.73 -9.60 -6.92
C ASP A 37 -4.05 -10.34 -6.65
N SER A 38 -4.91 -9.79 -5.79
CA SER A 38 -6.19 -10.38 -5.40
C SER A 38 -7.23 -9.31 -5.08
N SER A 39 -8.47 -9.53 -5.49
CA SER A 39 -9.61 -8.70 -5.09
C SER A 39 -10.36 -9.24 -3.87
N MET A 40 -9.97 -10.40 -3.34
CA MET A 40 -10.60 -11.02 -2.17
C MET A 40 -10.17 -10.30 -0.90
N ILE A 41 -11.12 -9.64 -0.23
CA ILE A 41 -10.91 -9.00 1.07
C ILE A 41 -10.88 -10.08 2.15
N ARG A 42 -9.84 -10.04 2.99
CA ARG A 42 -9.65 -10.94 4.13
C ARG A 42 -9.70 -10.19 5.45
N ALA A 43 -10.24 -10.82 6.48
CA ALA A 43 -10.21 -10.29 7.84
C ALA A 43 -8.76 -10.23 8.34
N VAL A 44 -8.29 -9.06 8.76
CA VAL A 44 -6.94 -8.92 9.35
C VAL A 44 -6.88 -9.38 10.81
N VAL A 45 -8.03 -9.64 11.42
CA VAL A 45 -8.19 -9.98 12.83
C VAL A 45 -9.20 -11.12 12.98
N ALA A 46 -9.02 -11.95 14.02
CA ALA A 46 -10.07 -12.85 14.47
C ALA A 46 -11.08 -12.10 15.36
N GLY A 47 -12.36 -12.43 15.23
CA GLY A 47 -13.41 -11.75 16.00
C GLY A 47 -14.82 -12.13 15.57
N ILE A 48 -15.78 -11.31 15.96
CA ILE A 48 -17.20 -11.46 15.64
C ILE A 48 -17.62 -10.40 14.62
N VAL A 49 -18.30 -10.79 13.57
CA VAL A 49 -18.94 -9.89 12.62
C VAL A 49 -20.09 -9.17 13.31
N VAL A 50 -19.96 -7.87 13.56
CA VAL A 50 -21.00 -7.06 14.22
C VAL A 50 -21.90 -6.34 13.22
N PHE A 51 -21.50 -6.28 11.95
CA PHE A 51 -22.31 -5.84 10.82
C PHE A 51 -21.80 -6.47 9.52
N SER A 52 -22.72 -6.84 8.65
CA SER A 52 -22.44 -7.32 7.30
C SER A 52 -23.61 -6.98 6.39
N GLY A 53 -23.39 -6.19 5.34
CA GLY A 53 -24.45 -5.79 4.41
C GLY A 53 -24.24 -4.41 3.80
N ILE A 54 -25.34 -3.75 3.42
CA ILE A 54 -25.40 -2.40 2.88
C ILE A 54 -26.44 -1.58 3.64
N VAL A 55 -26.15 -0.30 3.89
CA VAL A 55 -27.12 0.66 4.40
C VAL A 55 -27.62 1.50 3.23
N THR A 56 -28.92 1.47 2.97
CA THR A 56 -29.56 2.21 1.86
C THR A 56 -30.18 3.52 2.30
N ASN A 57 -30.43 3.67 3.60
CA ASN A 57 -30.97 4.92 4.16
C ASN A 57 -29.88 6.00 4.17
N LYS A 58 -30.02 7.00 3.30
CA LYS A 58 -29.03 8.09 3.14
C LYS A 58 -28.97 9.06 4.34
N THR A 59 -29.87 8.98 5.28
CA THR A 59 -29.75 9.75 6.55
C THR A 59 -28.75 9.12 7.51
N ASP A 60 -28.49 7.81 7.39
CA ASP A 60 -27.42 7.13 8.06
C ASP A 60 -26.16 7.23 7.20
N ARG A 61 -25.17 7.97 7.66
CA ARG A 61 -23.92 8.24 6.91
C ARG A 61 -23.13 6.99 6.55
N THR A 62 -23.42 5.85 7.14
CA THR A 62 -22.77 4.58 6.75
C THR A 62 -23.22 4.07 5.38
N TRP A 63 -24.27 4.69 4.75
CA TRP A 63 -24.61 4.44 3.35
C TRP A 63 -23.43 4.75 2.40
N GLU A 64 -22.56 5.69 2.80
CA GLU A 64 -21.35 6.07 2.05
C GLU A 64 -20.39 4.90 1.86
N TRP A 65 -20.42 3.91 2.75
CA TRP A 65 -19.51 2.75 2.72
C TRP A 65 -19.94 1.66 1.73
N GLY A 66 -21.16 1.75 1.14
CA GLY A 66 -21.70 0.73 0.25
C GLY A 66 -21.88 -0.61 0.97
N TYR A 67 -21.54 -1.71 0.32
CA TYR A 67 -21.42 -3.00 1.00
C TYR A 67 -20.20 -2.99 1.91
N TYR A 68 -20.39 -3.33 3.18
CA TYR A 68 -19.30 -3.36 4.15
C TYR A 68 -19.45 -4.44 5.22
N VAL A 69 -18.34 -4.77 5.82
CA VAL A 69 -18.26 -5.64 7.01
C VAL A 69 -17.62 -4.86 8.14
N CYS A 70 -18.18 -4.99 9.34
CA CYS A 70 -17.54 -4.56 10.58
C CYS A 70 -17.28 -5.78 11.46
N ILE A 71 -16.03 -5.98 11.88
CA ILE A 71 -15.62 -7.05 12.79
C ILE A 71 -15.21 -6.41 14.12
N GLN A 72 -15.78 -6.88 15.21
CA GLN A 72 -15.24 -6.64 16.55
C GLN A 72 -14.14 -7.68 16.79
N GLY A 73 -12.90 -7.22 16.77
CA GLY A 73 -11.74 -8.06 17.02
C GLY A 73 -11.65 -8.53 18.49
N ASN A 74 -10.95 -9.62 18.71
CA ASN A 74 -10.69 -10.13 20.08
C ASN A 74 -9.88 -9.14 20.93
N ASP A 75 -9.27 -8.14 20.31
CA ASP A 75 -8.59 -7.02 20.96
C ASP A 75 -9.52 -5.86 21.36
N GLY A 76 -10.84 -6.02 21.16
CA GLY A 76 -11.88 -5.06 21.48
C GLY A 76 -12.06 -3.94 20.48
N ARG A 77 -11.26 -3.86 19.42
CA ARG A 77 -11.37 -2.85 18.37
C ARG A 77 -12.38 -3.26 17.31
N PHE A 78 -12.82 -2.26 16.51
CA PHE A 78 -13.74 -2.43 15.39
C PHE A 78 -13.01 -2.20 14.08
N TYR A 79 -13.10 -3.18 13.19
CA TYR A 79 -12.43 -3.23 11.90
C TYR A 79 -13.46 -3.14 10.79
N TYR A 80 -13.43 -2.08 10.00
CA TYR A 80 -14.40 -1.80 8.94
C TYR A 80 -13.75 -2.03 7.57
N TYR A 81 -14.43 -2.79 6.71
CA TYR A 81 -14.00 -3.12 5.34
C TYR A 81 -15.12 -2.68 4.40
N CYS A 82 -14.93 -1.57 3.70
CA CYS A 82 -15.98 -0.88 2.96
C CYS A 82 -15.81 -0.98 1.44
N HIS A 83 -16.83 -0.52 0.71
CA HIS A 83 -16.90 -0.44 -0.75
C HIS A 83 -16.82 -1.80 -1.47
N MET A 84 -17.26 -2.88 -0.83
CA MET A 84 -17.29 -4.20 -1.48
C MET A 84 -18.17 -4.18 -2.75
N ALA A 85 -17.78 -5.00 -3.74
CA ALA A 85 -18.46 -5.06 -5.03
C ALA A 85 -19.91 -5.60 -4.94
N GLN A 86 -20.16 -6.44 -3.97
CA GLN A 86 -21.43 -7.15 -3.75
C GLN A 86 -21.61 -7.50 -2.28
N ALA A 87 -22.73 -8.13 -1.94
CA ALA A 87 -23.00 -8.59 -0.58
C ALA A 87 -21.83 -9.43 -0.03
N PRO A 88 -21.39 -9.15 1.21
CA PRO A 88 -20.31 -9.91 1.85
C PRO A 88 -20.64 -11.41 1.94
N VAL A 89 -19.58 -12.24 2.03
CA VAL A 89 -19.73 -13.71 2.15
C VAL A 89 -19.90 -14.17 3.60
N VAL A 90 -19.82 -13.26 4.55
CA VAL A 90 -20.01 -13.48 5.99
C VAL A 90 -21.28 -12.77 6.46
N ARG A 91 -21.82 -13.15 7.62
CA ARG A 91 -23.06 -12.59 8.19
C ARG A 91 -22.84 -12.07 9.61
N THR A 92 -23.66 -11.12 10.00
CA THR A 92 -23.68 -10.59 11.38
C THR A 92 -23.87 -11.73 12.39
N GLY A 93 -23.10 -11.70 13.47
CA GLY A 93 -23.04 -12.74 14.49
C GLY A 93 -22.06 -13.88 14.20
N GLN A 94 -21.50 -13.97 12.98
CA GLN A 94 -20.53 -15.00 12.61
C GLN A 94 -19.18 -14.72 13.25
N SER A 95 -18.56 -15.76 13.82
CA SER A 95 -17.13 -15.76 14.18
C SER A 95 -16.29 -15.95 12.94
N VAL A 96 -15.22 -15.17 12.83
CA VAL A 96 -14.22 -15.26 11.74
C VAL A 96 -12.81 -15.35 12.31
N ASN A 97 -11.97 -16.11 11.65
CA ASN A 97 -10.54 -16.13 11.94
C ASN A 97 -9.83 -15.05 11.13
N ALA A 98 -8.67 -14.61 11.61
CA ALA A 98 -7.78 -13.82 10.78
C ALA A 98 -7.42 -14.58 9.49
N GLY A 99 -7.43 -13.90 8.34
CA GLY A 99 -7.24 -14.49 7.02
C GLY A 99 -8.53 -15.01 6.36
N ALA A 100 -9.65 -15.09 7.07
CA ALA A 100 -10.93 -15.52 6.48
C ALA A 100 -11.36 -14.57 5.36
N ALA A 101 -11.84 -15.13 4.23
CA ALA A 101 -12.45 -14.36 3.16
C ALA A 101 -13.76 -13.75 3.65
N ILE A 102 -13.96 -12.44 3.44
CA ILE A 102 -15.15 -11.72 3.91
C ILE A 102 -15.92 -10.99 2.80
N GLY A 103 -15.30 -10.74 1.65
CA GLY A 103 -15.94 -10.08 0.52
C GLY A 103 -14.98 -9.84 -0.63
N ILE A 104 -15.45 -9.11 -1.63
CA ILE A 104 -14.68 -8.77 -2.84
C ILE A 104 -14.56 -7.25 -2.94
N MET A 105 -13.36 -6.77 -3.23
CA MET A 105 -13.05 -5.35 -3.46
C MET A 105 -13.93 -4.77 -4.57
N GLY A 106 -14.49 -3.61 -4.31
CA GLY A 106 -15.35 -2.90 -5.24
C GLY A 106 -15.27 -1.39 -5.07
N ASN A 107 -16.32 -0.73 -5.49
CA ASN A 107 -16.48 0.72 -5.42
C ASN A 107 -17.94 1.11 -5.13
N THR A 108 -18.67 0.34 -4.34
CA THR A 108 -20.06 0.67 -3.96
C THR A 108 -20.13 1.82 -2.94
N GLY A 109 -21.31 2.37 -2.73
CA GLY A 109 -21.51 3.53 -1.86
C GLY A 109 -21.06 4.83 -2.52
N ASN A 110 -20.42 5.73 -1.78
CA ASN A 110 -19.91 7.01 -2.31
C ASN A 110 -18.69 6.86 -3.22
N ALA A 111 -18.08 5.66 -3.29
CA ALA A 111 -17.00 5.36 -4.22
C ALA A 111 -17.51 4.97 -5.63
N ALA A 112 -18.82 4.95 -5.85
CA ALA A 112 -19.40 4.59 -7.14
C ALA A 112 -18.88 5.49 -8.28
N GLY A 113 -18.45 4.85 -9.38
CA GLY A 113 -17.82 5.54 -10.51
C GLY A 113 -16.33 5.83 -10.33
N GLY A 114 -15.76 5.60 -9.16
CA GLY A 114 -14.34 5.72 -8.88
C GLY A 114 -13.60 4.37 -8.99
N TYR A 115 -12.31 4.40 -8.65
CA TYR A 115 -11.47 3.19 -8.65
C TYR A 115 -11.91 2.20 -7.56
N LYS A 116 -11.68 0.91 -7.81
CA LYS A 116 -11.97 -0.16 -6.84
C LYS A 116 -10.93 -0.16 -5.74
N HIS A 117 -11.37 -0.15 -4.49
CA HIS A 117 -10.52 -0.22 -3.31
C HIS A 117 -11.31 -0.75 -2.11
N CYS A 118 -10.63 -1.15 -1.07
CA CYS A 118 -11.21 -1.35 0.26
C CYS A 118 -10.88 -0.11 1.10
N HIS A 119 -11.88 0.70 1.45
CA HIS A 119 -11.72 1.68 2.52
C HIS A 119 -11.69 0.92 3.84
N PHE A 120 -10.55 0.94 4.51
CA PHE A 120 -10.30 0.19 5.74
C PHE A 120 -10.12 1.12 6.92
N GLU A 121 -10.92 0.91 7.98
CA GLU A 121 -10.82 1.66 9.23
C GLU A 121 -10.58 0.75 10.43
N VAL A 122 -9.87 1.27 11.42
CA VAL A 122 -9.76 0.70 12.75
C VAL A 122 -10.25 1.73 13.76
N ARG A 123 -11.16 1.33 14.64
CA ARG A 123 -11.75 2.21 15.66
C ARG A 123 -11.69 1.58 17.04
N THR A 124 -11.49 2.40 18.07
CA THR A 124 -11.56 1.97 19.47
C THR A 124 -13.00 1.91 20.01
N ALA A 125 -13.95 2.50 19.29
CA ALA A 125 -15.40 2.43 19.54
C ALA A 125 -16.16 2.59 18.22
N ARG A 126 -17.46 2.27 18.17
CA ARG A 126 -18.25 2.30 16.92
C ARG A 126 -18.57 3.71 16.38
N ARG A 127 -18.04 4.77 16.95
CA ARG A 127 -18.21 6.16 16.48
C ARG A 127 -17.04 6.60 15.59
N ALA A 128 -17.30 7.49 14.64
CA ALA A 128 -16.28 7.99 13.68
C ALA A 128 -15.08 8.68 14.37
N SER A 129 -15.33 9.44 15.45
CA SER A 129 -14.28 10.12 16.20
C SER A 129 -13.31 9.18 16.94
N ALA A 130 -13.60 7.88 16.97
CA ALA A 130 -12.75 6.87 17.58
C ALA A 130 -11.82 6.16 16.56
N ALA A 131 -11.76 6.67 15.32
CA ALA A 131 -10.85 6.16 14.29
C ALA A 131 -9.39 6.42 14.67
N ILE A 132 -8.56 5.39 14.53
CA ILE A 132 -7.12 5.43 14.73
C ILE A 132 -6.41 5.03 13.44
N ASN A 133 -5.12 5.37 13.30
CA ASN A 133 -4.35 5.00 12.11
C ASN A 133 -4.42 3.47 11.85
N PRO A 134 -4.98 3.03 10.71
CA PRO A 134 -5.16 1.61 10.44
C PRO A 134 -3.90 0.90 9.94
N ALA A 135 -2.88 1.65 9.52
CA ALA A 135 -1.67 1.11 8.90
C ALA A 135 -1.01 -0.03 9.71
N PRO A 136 -0.83 0.07 11.04
CA PRO A 136 -0.22 -1.00 11.83
C PRO A 136 -1.00 -2.32 11.83
N TYR A 137 -2.28 -2.29 11.44
CA TYR A 137 -3.19 -3.45 11.52
C TYR A 137 -3.34 -4.21 10.19
N CYS A 138 -2.88 -3.67 9.08
CA CYS A 138 -3.10 -4.24 7.76
C CYS A 138 -1.83 -4.46 6.92
N GLY A 139 -0.67 -4.27 7.50
CA GLY A 139 0.62 -4.49 6.81
C GLY A 139 0.94 -3.47 5.73
N CYS A 140 0.28 -2.29 5.76
CA CYS A 140 0.60 -1.14 4.93
C CYS A 140 1.20 -0.03 5.80
N GLU A 141 2.04 0.82 5.24
CA GLU A 141 2.38 2.11 5.85
C GLU A 141 1.28 3.14 5.52
N ASN A 142 1.17 4.21 6.32
CA ASN A 142 0.28 5.32 5.99
C ASN A 142 0.92 6.26 4.95
N ARG A 143 1.33 5.68 3.83
CA ARG A 143 2.03 6.35 2.73
C ARG A 143 1.61 5.72 1.40
N VAL A 144 1.65 6.48 0.31
CA VAL A 144 1.49 5.94 -1.04
C VAL A 144 2.60 4.91 -1.30
N GLY A 145 2.22 3.76 -1.86
CA GLY A 145 3.16 2.69 -2.13
C GLY A 145 2.49 1.32 -2.22
N THR A 146 3.27 0.33 -2.61
CA THR A 146 2.85 -1.07 -2.70
C THR A 146 3.51 -1.87 -1.57
N TYR A 147 2.73 -2.62 -0.81
CA TYR A 147 3.09 -3.32 0.41
C TYR A 147 2.74 -4.80 0.31
N GLY A 148 3.43 -5.63 1.07
CA GLY A 148 3.20 -7.08 1.12
C GLY A 148 4.30 -7.86 0.43
N PRO A 149 4.22 -9.21 0.48
CA PRO A 149 5.20 -10.03 -0.17
C PRO A 149 5.25 -9.67 -1.65
N VAL A 150 6.43 -9.39 -2.13
CA VAL A 150 6.66 -9.28 -3.57
C VAL A 150 6.26 -10.63 -4.14
N SER A 151 5.15 -10.70 -4.87
CA SER A 151 4.90 -11.86 -5.74
C SER A 151 6.10 -11.91 -6.68
N ILE A 152 6.93 -12.93 -6.52
CA ILE A 152 8.18 -13.03 -7.27
C ILE A 152 7.80 -13.31 -8.72
N LYS A 153 7.37 -12.26 -9.41
CA LYS A 153 7.44 -12.24 -10.87
C LYS A 153 8.93 -12.03 -11.16
N PRO A 154 9.59 -12.88 -11.96
CA PRO A 154 10.98 -12.67 -12.29
C PRO A 154 11.13 -11.24 -12.81
N LEU A 155 11.92 -10.45 -12.12
CA LEU A 155 12.27 -9.11 -12.55
C LEU A 155 13.00 -9.19 -13.88
N SER A 156 12.83 -8.15 -14.70
CA SER A 156 13.64 -7.89 -15.88
C SER A 156 15.13 -8.15 -15.57
N SER A 157 15.90 -8.54 -16.58
CA SER A 157 17.29 -8.94 -16.56
C SER A 157 18.31 -7.97 -15.90
N GLU A 158 17.85 -6.96 -15.18
CA GLU A 158 18.71 -6.03 -14.44
C GLU A 158 19.01 -6.55 -13.04
N ALA A 159 20.30 -6.46 -12.69
CA ALA A 159 20.82 -6.90 -11.41
C ALA A 159 20.17 -6.16 -10.23
N SER A 160 19.49 -6.88 -9.34
CA SER A 160 18.79 -6.30 -8.20
C SER A 160 19.57 -6.43 -6.91
N ILE A 161 19.46 -5.42 -6.05
CA ILE A 161 19.95 -5.43 -4.68
C ILE A 161 18.74 -5.52 -3.76
N ILE A 162 18.81 -6.36 -2.72
CA ILE A 162 17.76 -6.46 -1.69
C ILE A 162 18.33 -5.93 -0.38
N ASN A 163 17.61 -5.00 0.25
CA ASN A 163 17.87 -4.51 1.61
C ASN A 163 17.03 -5.29 2.60
N ILE A 164 17.64 -5.86 3.63
CA ILE A 164 16.99 -6.68 4.65
C ILE A 164 17.34 -6.10 6.01
N GLY A 165 16.35 -5.83 6.82
CA GLY A 165 16.57 -5.35 8.17
C GLY A 165 15.61 -4.24 8.61
N PRO A 166 15.79 -3.72 9.83
CA PRO A 166 16.94 -3.99 10.72
C PRO A 166 16.96 -5.42 11.25
N ALA A 167 18.14 -6.03 11.29
CA ALA A 167 18.37 -7.41 11.67
C ALA A 167 19.22 -7.54 12.95
N SER A 168 19.01 -8.61 13.75
CA SER A 168 19.90 -8.91 14.87
C SER A 168 21.29 -9.35 14.37
N THR A 169 22.30 -9.27 15.22
CA THR A 169 23.66 -9.73 14.87
C THR A 169 23.69 -11.19 14.42
N GLY A 170 22.83 -12.04 14.98
CA GLY A 170 22.71 -13.45 14.58
C GLY A 170 22.14 -13.59 13.17
N ASP A 171 21.06 -12.86 12.87
CA ASP A 171 20.40 -12.87 11.56
C ASP A 171 21.30 -12.28 10.47
N VAL A 172 22.03 -11.19 10.79
CA VAL A 172 23.06 -10.64 9.90
C VAL A 172 24.04 -11.72 9.47
N LYS A 173 24.56 -12.50 10.41
CA LYS A 173 25.52 -13.56 10.09
C LYS A 173 24.91 -14.67 9.22
N MET A 174 23.67 -15.05 9.47
CA MET A 174 22.95 -16.03 8.65
C MET A 174 22.76 -15.56 7.22
N LEU A 175 22.36 -14.32 7.03
CA LEU A 175 22.16 -13.71 5.70
C LEU A 175 23.50 -13.51 4.97
N GLN A 176 24.57 -13.10 5.67
CA GLN A 176 25.91 -13.03 5.11
C GLN A 176 26.43 -14.40 4.62
N ASN A 177 26.20 -15.46 5.40
CA ASN A 177 26.56 -16.80 5.00
C ASN A 177 25.77 -17.27 3.76
N LEU A 178 24.48 -16.93 3.68
CA LEU A 178 23.68 -17.21 2.49
C LEU A 178 24.22 -16.43 1.28
N ALA A 179 24.46 -15.13 1.41
CA ALA A 179 25.01 -14.31 0.33
C ALA A 179 26.35 -14.86 -0.17
N ALA A 180 27.24 -15.27 0.74
CA ALA A 180 28.52 -15.90 0.39
C ALA A 180 28.32 -17.23 -0.36
N SER A 181 27.37 -18.06 0.06
CA SER A 181 27.08 -19.34 -0.62
C SER A 181 26.52 -19.15 -2.03
N LEU A 182 25.86 -18.04 -2.28
CA LEU A 182 25.32 -17.64 -3.58
C LEU A 182 26.31 -16.77 -4.39
N GLN A 183 27.51 -16.53 -3.85
CA GLN A 183 28.54 -15.65 -4.44
C GLN A 183 28.05 -14.22 -4.70
N LEU A 184 27.17 -13.71 -3.83
CA LEU A 184 26.61 -12.37 -3.91
C LEU A 184 27.40 -11.38 -3.06
N GLY A 185 27.47 -10.13 -3.52
CA GLY A 185 27.94 -9.01 -2.69
C GLY A 185 27.01 -8.80 -1.51
N CYS A 186 27.58 -8.48 -0.33
CA CYS A 186 26.79 -8.16 0.86
C CYS A 186 27.50 -7.05 1.64
N THR A 187 26.76 -5.97 1.91
CA THR A 187 27.22 -4.87 2.79
C THR A 187 26.24 -4.73 3.96
N VAL A 188 26.72 -4.25 5.08
CA VAL A 188 25.92 -4.02 6.28
C VAL A 188 26.13 -2.60 6.78
N ALA A 189 25.06 -1.86 6.95
CA ALA A 189 25.05 -0.52 7.55
C ALA A 189 23.81 -0.40 8.46
N ASP A 190 23.98 0.10 9.66
CA ASP A 190 22.88 0.34 10.63
C ASP A 190 21.98 -0.89 10.84
N ASN A 191 22.55 -2.10 10.88
CA ASN A 191 21.85 -3.38 10.97
C ASN A 191 20.95 -3.71 9.76
N VAL A 192 21.10 -3.02 8.65
CA VAL A 192 20.47 -3.33 7.36
C VAL A 192 21.50 -3.96 6.44
N LEU A 193 21.17 -5.11 5.86
CA LEU A 193 21.99 -5.77 4.85
C LEU A 193 21.53 -5.36 3.46
N SER A 194 22.47 -4.99 2.61
CA SER A 194 22.27 -4.83 1.17
C SER A 194 22.96 -5.99 0.47
N ILE A 195 22.18 -6.89 -0.14
CA ILE A 195 22.66 -8.11 -0.80
C ILE A 195 22.41 -8.02 -2.30
N GLY A 196 23.43 -8.26 -3.09
CA GLY A 196 23.35 -8.26 -4.56
C GLY A 196 24.57 -7.58 -5.22
N PRO A 197 24.53 -7.40 -6.54
CA PRO A 197 23.44 -7.70 -7.49
C PRO A 197 23.20 -9.21 -7.65
N MET A 198 21.95 -9.60 -7.88
CA MET A 198 21.56 -11.01 -7.89
C MET A 198 20.59 -11.38 -9.02
N THR A 199 20.61 -12.66 -9.42
CA THR A 199 19.66 -13.23 -10.39
C THR A 199 18.27 -13.41 -9.76
N PRO A 200 17.20 -13.56 -10.55
CA PRO A 200 15.86 -13.87 -10.02
C PRO A 200 15.79 -15.12 -9.15
N GLY A 201 16.60 -16.15 -9.46
CA GLY A 201 16.68 -17.37 -8.67
C GLY A 201 17.29 -17.12 -7.28
N ASP A 202 18.36 -16.31 -7.21
CA ASP A 202 19.01 -15.94 -5.94
C ASP A 202 18.10 -15.08 -5.07
N GLN A 203 17.27 -14.21 -5.70
CA GLN A 203 16.28 -13.41 -4.97
C GLN A 203 15.31 -14.29 -4.18
N VAL A 204 14.85 -15.39 -4.77
CA VAL A 204 13.96 -16.34 -4.09
C VAL A 204 14.62 -16.88 -2.83
N ALA A 205 15.90 -17.28 -2.91
CA ALA A 205 16.61 -17.83 -1.76
C ALA A 205 16.82 -16.77 -0.67
N VAL A 206 17.20 -15.54 -1.04
CA VAL A 206 17.45 -14.43 -0.11
C VAL A 206 16.15 -13.99 0.57
N LEU A 207 15.06 -13.80 -0.19
CA LEU A 207 13.75 -13.42 0.35
C LEU A 207 13.14 -14.51 1.22
N THR A 208 13.31 -15.78 0.84
CA THR A 208 12.86 -16.92 1.66
C THR A 208 13.58 -16.95 3.01
N MET A 209 14.88 -16.63 3.04
CA MET A 209 15.61 -16.55 4.30
C MET A 209 15.14 -15.36 5.14
N ALA A 210 14.93 -14.19 4.55
CA ALA A 210 14.43 -13.01 5.24
C ALA A 210 13.04 -13.29 5.86
N ASP A 211 12.15 -13.96 5.13
CA ASP A 211 10.83 -14.36 5.60
C ASP A 211 10.91 -15.35 6.79
N LYS A 212 11.78 -16.36 6.71
CA LYS A 212 12.04 -17.29 7.82
C LYS A 212 12.54 -16.60 9.08
N LEU A 213 13.31 -15.53 8.92
CA LEU A 213 13.85 -14.73 10.03
C LEU A 213 12.85 -13.64 10.47
N MET A 214 11.67 -13.55 9.83
CA MET A 214 10.67 -12.52 10.05
C MET A 214 11.23 -11.09 9.90
N LEU A 215 12.19 -10.91 9.00
CA LEU A 215 12.82 -9.64 8.73
C LEU A 215 12.15 -8.93 7.56
N PRO A 216 11.93 -7.61 7.65
CA PRO A 216 11.48 -6.83 6.52
C PRO A 216 12.56 -6.87 5.42
N ALA A 217 12.16 -7.26 4.22
CA ALA A 217 13.00 -7.23 3.04
C ALA A 217 12.39 -6.26 2.05
N ALA A 218 13.13 -5.23 1.69
CA ALA A 218 12.79 -4.33 0.62
C ALA A 218 13.81 -4.52 -0.50
N GLN A 219 13.32 -4.67 -1.74
CA GLN A 219 14.21 -4.49 -2.85
C GLN A 219 14.82 -3.08 -2.73
N ALA A 220 16.15 -2.96 -2.76
CA ALA A 220 16.78 -1.69 -3.10
C ALA A 220 16.38 -1.42 -4.54
N ILE A 221 15.24 -0.83 -4.71
CA ILE A 221 14.91 -0.21 -5.96
C ILE A 221 16.08 0.76 -6.18
N ARG A 222 16.81 0.64 -7.27
CA ARG A 222 17.51 1.80 -7.83
C ARG A 222 16.40 2.80 -8.06
N ARG A 223 16.23 3.71 -7.10
CA ARG A 223 15.17 4.68 -7.19
C ARG A 223 15.46 5.50 -8.41
N LYS A 224 14.62 5.34 -9.41
CA LYS A 224 14.70 6.12 -10.63
C LYS A 224 14.64 7.59 -10.26
N ILE A 225 15.74 8.31 -10.41
CA ILE A 225 15.76 9.76 -10.23
C ILE A 225 15.51 10.39 -11.59
N ILE A 226 14.54 11.26 -11.64
CA ILE A 226 14.16 12.01 -12.83
C ILE A 226 14.46 13.50 -12.63
N ALA A 227 14.76 14.18 -13.72
CA ALA A 227 14.85 15.64 -13.75
C ALA A 227 13.80 16.21 -14.71
N VAL A 228 13.08 17.22 -14.28
CA VAL A 228 12.09 17.92 -15.08
C VAL A 228 12.77 18.66 -16.23
N THR A 229 12.25 18.50 -17.45
CA THR A 229 12.78 19.13 -18.66
C THR A 229 11.95 20.32 -19.11
N ALA A 230 10.67 20.35 -18.79
CA ALA A 230 9.76 21.45 -19.12
C ALA A 230 9.94 22.63 -18.16
N ASP A 231 9.79 23.87 -18.64
CA ASP A 231 9.90 25.08 -17.81
C ASP A 231 8.94 25.05 -16.63
N SER A 232 7.75 24.49 -16.81
CA SER A 232 6.77 24.20 -15.76
C SER A 232 6.01 22.93 -16.09
N LEU A 233 5.98 21.99 -15.17
CA LEU A 233 5.29 20.71 -15.29
C LEU A 233 4.23 20.60 -14.20
N ARG A 234 3.01 20.29 -14.59
CA ARG A 234 1.89 20.12 -13.65
C ARG A 234 2.03 18.84 -12.85
N VAL A 235 1.84 18.94 -11.54
CA VAL A 235 1.65 17.81 -10.64
C VAL A 235 0.15 17.57 -10.52
N ARG A 236 -0.30 16.34 -10.71
CA ARG A 236 -1.72 15.96 -10.75
C ARG A 236 -2.07 14.99 -9.63
N SER A 237 -3.34 14.97 -9.27
CA SER A 237 -3.88 14.06 -8.25
C SER A 237 -3.91 12.59 -8.66
N GLY A 238 -3.62 12.28 -9.94
CA GLY A 238 -3.56 10.92 -10.47
C GLY A 238 -2.91 10.89 -11.86
N PRO A 239 -2.62 9.67 -12.40
CA PRO A 239 -1.96 9.48 -13.68
C PRO A 239 -2.94 9.72 -14.84
N GLY A 240 -2.92 10.93 -15.43
CA GLY A 240 -3.76 11.31 -16.55
C GLY A 240 -4.04 12.82 -16.62
N THR A 241 -4.59 13.26 -17.74
CA THR A 241 -4.92 14.67 -17.99
C THR A 241 -6.39 15.00 -17.76
N ASP A 242 -7.30 14.07 -18.02
CA ASP A 242 -8.73 14.37 -18.14
C ASP A 242 -9.47 14.22 -16.81
N ASP A 243 -9.17 13.20 -16.03
CA ASP A 243 -9.87 12.89 -14.78
C ASP A 243 -9.17 13.41 -13.51
N PHE A 244 -7.93 13.92 -13.66
CA PHE A 244 -7.10 14.28 -12.51
C PHE A 244 -6.73 15.77 -12.51
N LYS A 245 -7.05 16.43 -11.38
CA LYS A 245 -6.82 17.86 -11.20
C LYS A 245 -5.33 18.16 -11.01
N GLN A 246 -4.91 19.32 -11.48
CA GLN A 246 -3.63 19.88 -11.07
C GLN A 246 -3.68 20.20 -9.57
N VAL A 247 -2.69 19.69 -8.83
CA VAL A 247 -2.54 19.91 -7.38
C VAL A 247 -1.33 20.78 -7.06
N ASP A 248 -0.31 20.74 -7.92
CA ASP A 248 0.90 21.54 -7.79
C ASP A 248 1.58 21.74 -9.17
N SER A 249 2.75 22.38 -9.19
CA SER A 249 3.62 22.48 -10.37
C SER A 249 5.09 22.46 -9.97
N VAL A 250 5.91 21.82 -10.80
CA VAL A 250 7.36 21.72 -10.65
C VAL A 250 8.06 22.34 -11.83
N LYS A 251 9.32 22.75 -11.67
CA LYS A 251 10.08 23.53 -12.66
C LYS A 251 11.23 22.75 -13.27
N ALA A 252 11.69 23.21 -14.42
CA ALA A 252 12.87 22.66 -15.09
C ALA A 252 14.06 22.54 -14.14
N GLY A 253 14.77 21.42 -14.23
CA GLY A 253 15.95 21.12 -13.43
C GLY A 253 15.67 20.54 -12.05
N GLN A 254 14.45 20.64 -11.52
CA GLN A 254 14.09 19.94 -10.26
C GLN A 254 14.21 18.44 -10.47
N LYS A 255 14.76 17.76 -9.45
CA LYS A 255 14.96 16.31 -9.44
C LYS A 255 14.04 15.68 -8.42
N PHE A 256 13.43 14.58 -8.81
CA PHE A 256 12.54 13.80 -7.96
C PHE A 256 12.90 12.34 -8.04
N GLU A 257 12.68 11.67 -6.93
CA GLU A 257 12.66 10.23 -6.88
C GLU A 257 11.29 9.72 -7.35
N VAL A 258 11.28 8.76 -8.28
CA VAL A 258 10.05 8.10 -8.72
C VAL A 258 9.66 7.06 -7.69
N ILE A 259 8.49 7.27 -7.09
CA ILE A 259 7.94 6.37 -6.07
C ILE A 259 7.04 5.32 -6.69
N ASP A 260 6.33 5.69 -7.78
CA ASP A 260 5.46 4.77 -8.51
C ASP A 260 5.35 5.18 -9.98
N GLU A 261 5.01 4.22 -10.85
CA GLU A 261 4.86 4.40 -12.29
C GLU A 261 3.52 3.83 -12.77
N CYS A 262 2.79 4.59 -13.57
CA CYS A 262 1.55 4.15 -14.17
C CYS A 262 1.36 4.81 -15.54
N ASP A 263 1.24 4.01 -16.60
CA ASP A 263 0.84 4.44 -17.95
C ASP A 263 1.52 5.73 -18.47
N GLY A 264 2.85 5.84 -18.28
CA GLY A 264 3.62 7.01 -18.72
C GLY A 264 3.58 8.19 -17.74
N TRP A 265 3.18 7.94 -16.49
CA TRP A 265 3.19 8.90 -15.40
C TRP A 265 4.08 8.41 -14.26
N TYR A 266 4.74 9.34 -13.58
CA TYR A 266 5.56 9.11 -12.40
C TYR A 266 4.94 9.77 -11.18
N PHE A 267 4.77 9.01 -10.10
CA PHE A 267 4.42 9.55 -8.80
C PHE A 267 5.68 10.03 -8.10
N VAL A 268 5.66 11.29 -7.66
CA VAL A 268 6.78 11.95 -6.98
C VAL A 268 6.32 12.66 -5.73
N GLU A 269 7.20 12.73 -4.72
CA GLU A 269 7.01 13.57 -3.54
C GLU A 269 7.63 14.95 -3.82
N THR A 270 6.87 16.02 -3.54
CA THR A 270 7.32 17.40 -3.63
C THR A 270 7.31 18.05 -2.24
N ASP A 271 7.94 19.21 -2.11
CA ASP A 271 7.94 19.99 -0.85
C ASP A 271 6.54 20.49 -0.47
N GLY A 272 5.58 20.40 -1.37
CA GLY A 272 4.19 20.87 -1.18
C GLY A 272 3.18 19.73 -1.19
N LEU A 273 2.83 19.24 -2.36
CA LEU A 273 1.83 18.20 -2.57
C LEU A 273 2.37 17.13 -3.48
N ASP A 274 2.36 15.89 -2.97
CA ASP A 274 2.74 14.72 -3.74
C ASP A 274 1.76 14.48 -4.88
N GLY A 275 2.26 13.97 -6.00
CA GLY A 275 1.39 13.68 -7.12
C GLY A 275 2.09 13.14 -8.34
N TRP A 276 1.35 13.07 -9.42
CA TRP A 276 1.75 12.47 -10.67
C TRP A 276 2.23 13.51 -11.67
N ILE A 277 3.37 13.27 -12.29
CA ILE A 277 3.90 14.06 -13.39
C ILE A 277 4.09 13.19 -14.63
N SER A 278 3.88 13.77 -15.82
CA SER A 278 4.01 13.03 -17.07
C SER A 278 5.48 12.68 -17.34
N ALA A 279 5.74 11.43 -17.68
CA ALA A 279 7.07 10.93 -18.05
C ALA A 279 7.63 11.59 -19.32
N GLU A 280 6.75 12.14 -20.17
CA GLU A 280 7.12 12.83 -21.41
C GLU A 280 7.97 14.09 -21.17
N TYR A 281 7.80 14.74 -20.01
CA TYR A 281 8.44 16.02 -19.67
C TYR A 281 9.54 15.87 -18.62
N VAL A 282 10.11 14.68 -18.50
CA VAL A 282 11.23 14.42 -17.60
C VAL A 282 12.29 13.56 -18.30
N ARG A 283 13.49 13.56 -17.76
CA ARG A 283 14.55 12.63 -18.16
C ARG A 283 15.05 11.85 -16.96
N VAL A 284 15.33 10.58 -17.13
CA VAL A 284 15.99 9.76 -16.10
C VAL A 284 17.42 10.22 -15.95
N VAL A 285 17.90 10.43 -14.72
CA VAL A 285 19.24 10.91 -14.40
C VAL A 285 20.03 9.96 -13.48
N ALA A 286 19.37 9.04 -12.81
CA ALA A 286 19.98 7.94 -12.05
C ALA A 286 18.96 6.79 -11.86
#